data_428a1224e4eee085636d8df5b190fb40
#
_entry.id   428a1224e4eee085636d8df5b190fb40
#
_cell.length_a   1.000
_cell.length_b   1.000
_cell.length_c   1.000
_cell.angle_alpha   90.00
_cell.angle_beta   90.00
_cell.angle_gamma   90.00
#
_symmetry.space_group_name_H-M   'P 1'
#
loop_
_entity.id
_entity.type
_entity.pdbx_description
1 polymer ?
#
loop_
_entity_poly.entity_id
_entity_poly.type
_entity_poly.pdbx_seq_one_letter_code
_entity_poly.pdbx_strand_id
1 'polypeptide(L)'
;ATTEQAENGIDDTQFMTSAKVLSAIQARNPALLLSVGWQKLPSGLILQWGICSGGVGGASITFPITFPAGALSIVLTEASSSTTNIFSCTISNLSASGFSAIRLYSPGTGGIGLGGEMIFWMALGV
;
A
#
# COMPACT_ATOMS: atom_id res chain seq x y z
N ALA A 1 -4.55 -35.15 2.41
CA ALA A 1 -3.49 -34.14 2.69
C ALA A 1 -3.63 -33.57 4.09
N THR A 2 -2.53 -33.32 4.77
CA THR A 2 -2.52 -32.54 6.01
C THR A 2 -2.66 -31.04 5.67
N THR A 3 -3.00 -30.20 6.66
CA THR A 3 -3.05 -28.75 6.47
C THR A 3 -1.69 -28.21 6.00
N GLU A 4 -0.61 -28.66 6.62
CA GLU A 4 0.76 -28.27 6.24
C GLU A 4 1.13 -28.66 4.80
N GLN A 5 0.75 -29.88 4.36
CA GLN A 5 0.96 -30.30 2.96
C GLN A 5 0.16 -29.44 1.97
N ALA A 6 -1.07 -29.09 2.32
CA ALA A 6 -1.91 -28.21 1.50
C ALA A 6 -1.34 -26.79 1.40
N GLU A 7 -0.88 -26.23 2.52
CA GLU A 7 -0.31 -24.88 2.59
C GLU A 7 1.03 -24.78 1.84
N ASN A 8 1.85 -25.81 1.92
CA ASN A 8 3.14 -25.87 1.22
C ASN A 8 3.02 -26.24 -0.26
N GLY A 9 1.91 -26.88 -0.67
CA GLY A 9 1.67 -27.28 -2.04
C GLY A 9 2.67 -28.31 -2.58
N ILE A 10 3.14 -29.22 -1.72
CA ILE A 10 4.21 -30.17 -2.04
C ILE A 10 3.66 -31.54 -2.44
N ASP A 11 2.44 -31.88 -1.98
CA ASP A 11 1.86 -33.21 -2.22
C ASP A 11 0.63 -33.10 -3.12
N ASP A 12 0.73 -33.64 -4.32
CA ASP A 12 -0.35 -33.72 -5.30
C ASP A 12 -1.05 -35.10 -5.34
N THR A 13 -0.64 -36.03 -4.47
CA THR A 13 -1.12 -37.40 -4.46
C THR A 13 -2.33 -37.62 -3.53
N GLN A 14 -2.64 -36.65 -2.68
CA GLN A 14 -3.71 -36.77 -1.68
C GLN A 14 -4.87 -35.80 -1.95
N PHE A 15 -6.10 -36.29 -1.72
CA PHE A 15 -7.29 -35.44 -1.82
C PHE A 15 -7.30 -34.32 -0.76
N MET A 16 -7.69 -33.13 -1.20
CA MET A 16 -7.86 -31.98 -0.33
C MET A 16 -9.33 -31.76 0.01
N THR A 17 -9.60 -31.48 1.28
CA THR A 17 -10.93 -31.02 1.70
C THR A 17 -11.07 -29.51 1.40
N SER A 18 -12.30 -29.02 1.30
CA SER A 18 -12.56 -27.58 1.10
C SER A 18 -11.89 -26.70 2.16
N ALA A 19 -11.83 -27.15 3.41
CA ALA A 19 -11.16 -26.42 4.49
C ALA A 19 -9.65 -26.31 4.26
N LYS A 20 -9.02 -27.38 3.76
CA LYS A 20 -7.58 -27.37 3.46
C LYS A 20 -7.24 -26.51 2.23
N VAL A 21 -8.12 -26.50 1.23
CA VAL A 21 -8.00 -25.58 0.09
C VAL A 21 -8.05 -24.13 0.57
N LEU A 22 -8.99 -23.80 1.44
CA LEU A 22 -9.08 -22.46 2.01
C LEU A 22 -7.84 -22.08 2.81
N SER A 23 -7.34 -22.97 3.66
CA SER A 23 -6.09 -22.75 4.42
C SER A 23 -4.91 -22.50 3.49
N ALA A 24 -4.76 -23.28 2.42
CA ALA A 24 -3.69 -23.10 1.43
C ALA A 24 -3.77 -21.75 0.72
N ILE A 25 -4.98 -21.31 0.36
CA ILE A 25 -5.20 -20.00 -0.25
C ILE A 25 -4.81 -18.88 0.71
N GLN A 26 -5.24 -18.97 1.97
CA GLN A 26 -4.93 -17.96 2.98
C GLN A 26 -3.42 -17.88 3.29
N ALA A 27 -2.75 -19.02 3.40
CA ALA A 27 -1.30 -19.09 3.65
C ALA A 27 -0.48 -18.46 2.51
N ARG A 28 -0.96 -18.59 1.27
CA ARG A 28 -0.30 -17.99 0.09
C ARG A 28 -0.67 -16.55 -0.19
N ASN A 29 -1.66 -16.02 0.51
CA ASN A 29 -2.11 -14.64 0.41
C ASN A 29 -2.05 -13.94 1.76
N PRO A 30 -0.88 -13.83 2.41
CA PRO A 30 -0.78 -13.15 3.68
C PRO A 30 -1.12 -11.68 3.54
N ALA A 31 -1.80 -11.14 4.54
CA ALA A 31 -2.27 -9.76 4.55
C ALA A 31 -2.30 -9.18 5.96
N LEU A 32 -2.22 -7.85 6.03
CA LEU A 32 -2.55 -7.05 7.20
C LEU A 32 -3.63 -6.04 6.80
N LEU A 33 -4.88 -6.30 7.18
CA LEU A 33 -6.05 -5.51 6.76
C LEU A 33 -6.42 -4.46 7.81
N LEU A 34 -5.56 -3.47 7.99
CA LEU A 34 -5.76 -2.31 8.86
C LEU A 34 -5.81 -1.03 8.03
N SER A 35 -5.98 0.12 8.68
CA SER A 35 -5.93 1.44 8.02
C SER A 35 -4.59 1.72 7.33
N VAL A 36 -3.52 1.15 7.85
CA VAL A 36 -2.24 1.00 7.18
C VAL A 36 -1.97 -0.49 7.05
N GLY A 37 -1.85 -0.98 5.85
CA GLY A 37 -1.80 -2.42 5.66
C GLY A 37 -1.23 -2.85 4.32
N TRP A 38 -1.30 -4.14 4.08
CA TRP A 38 -0.78 -4.76 2.86
C TRP A 38 -1.47 -6.09 2.55
N GLN A 39 -1.36 -6.50 1.30
CA GLN A 39 -1.82 -7.80 0.79
C GLN A 39 -0.80 -8.33 -0.21
N LYS A 40 -0.34 -9.55 -0.01
CA LYS A 40 0.40 -10.29 -1.03
C LYS A 40 -0.54 -11.15 -1.86
N LEU A 41 -0.30 -11.19 -3.15
CA LEU A 41 -1.02 -12.04 -4.10
C LEU A 41 -0.14 -13.23 -4.51
N PRO A 42 -0.75 -14.36 -4.98
CA PRO A 42 0.02 -15.54 -5.40
C PRO A 42 1.01 -15.27 -6.53
N SER A 43 0.76 -14.25 -7.34
CA SER A 43 1.64 -13.81 -8.43
C SER A 43 2.94 -13.16 -7.98
N GLY A 44 3.08 -12.88 -6.67
CA GLY A 44 4.19 -12.07 -6.12
C GLY A 44 3.90 -10.59 -6.06
N LEU A 45 2.78 -10.14 -6.61
CA LEU A 45 2.34 -8.76 -6.53
C LEU A 45 1.97 -8.42 -5.08
N ILE A 46 2.39 -7.24 -4.63
CA ILE A 46 2.11 -6.74 -3.29
C ILE A 46 1.38 -5.41 -3.41
N LEU A 47 0.24 -5.32 -2.76
CA LEU A 47 -0.53 -4.10 -2.59
C LEU A 47 -0.34 -3.60 -1.17
N GLN A 48 -0.02 -2.32 -1.02
CA GLN A 48 0.11 -1.66 0.27
C GLN A 48 -0.68 -0.36 0.27
N TRP A 49 -1.18 0.04 1.42
CA TRP A 49 -1.98 1.26 1.56
C TRP A 49 -1.77 1.89 2.92
N GLY A 50 -2.09 3.15 3.01
CA GLY A 50 -2.02 3.88 4.27
C GLY A 50 -2.53 5.30 4.16
N ILE A 51 -2.33 6.00 5.24
CA ILE A 51 -2.74 7.39 5.42
C ILE A 51 -1.53 8.15 5.96
N CYS A 52 -1.30 9.34 5.43
CA CYS A 52 -0.34 10.27 6.00
C CYS A 52 -0.94 11.67 6.06
N SER A 53 -0.42 12.51 6.93
CA SER A 53 -0.72 13.94 6.92
C SER A 53 0.37 14.68 6.17
N GLY A 54 -0.04 15.48 5.17
CA GLY A 54 0.88 16.37 4.48
C GLY A 54 1.28 17.54 5.39
N GLY A 55 2.57 17.77 5.53
CA GLY A 55 3.12 18.93 6.25
C GLY A 55 3.96 19.80 5.33
N VAL A 56 4.45 20.93 5.87
CA VAL A 56 5.46 21.76 5.20
C VAL A 56 6.70 20.93 4.93
N GLY A 57 7.14 20.87 3.68
CA GLY A 57 8.33 20.12 3.30
C GLY A 57 8.08 18.63 3.00
N GLY A 58 6.83 18.20 3.08
CA GLY A 58 6.44 16.82 2.75
C GLY A 58 6.39 15.87 3.93
N ALA A 59 5.82 14.70 3.70
CA ALA A 59 5.77 13.60 4.65
C ALA A 59 6.61 12.43 4.12
N SER A 60 7.42 11.84 4.98
CA SER A 60 8.15 10.61 4.68
C SER A 60 7.30 9.41 5.07
N ILE A 61 7.01 8.54 4.12
CA ILE A 61 6.19 7.36 4.30
C ILE A 61 7.06 6.11 4.18
N THR A 62 7.01 5.27 5.21
CA THR A 62 7.62 3.94 5.18
C THR A 62 6.55 2.91 4.86
N PHE A 63 6.78 2.06 3.88
CA PHE A 63 5.85 0.98 3.56
C PHE A 63 5.74 -0.01 4.73
N PRO A 64 4.54 -0.58 5.00
CA PRO A 64 4.36 -1.64 5.98
C PRO A 64 5.30 -2.81 5.82
N ILE A 65 5.60 -3.17 4.57
CA ILE A 65 6.64 -4.15 4.22
C ILE A 65 7.48 -3.61 3.06
N THR A 66 8.75 -3.97 3.03
CA THR A 66 9.63 -3.62 1.92
C THR A 66 9.25 -4.44 0.68
N PHE A 67 9.16 -3.80 -0.48
CA PHE A 67 9.00 -4.51 -1.75
C PHE A 67 10.30 -5.24 -2.11
N PRO A 68 10.28 -6.56 -2.33
CA PRO A 68 11.51 -7.33 -2.61
C PRO A 68 12.28 -6.87 -3.85
N ALA A 69 11.56 -6.50 -4.90
CA ALA A 69 12.18 -6.02 -6.15
C ALA A 69 11.94 -4.52 -6.40
N GLY A 70 10.93 -3.93 -5.77
CA GLY A 70 10.68 -2.50 -5.82
C GLY A 70 9.21 -2.13 -6.01
N ALA A 71 8.93 -0.86 -5.79
CA ALA A 71 7.62 -0.28 -6.06
C ALA A 71 7.44 -0.02 -7.55
N LEU A 72 6.28 -0.38 -8.09
CA LEU A 72 5.93 -0.20 -9.50
C LEU A 72 5.07 1.05 -9.72
N SER A 73 4.17 1.34 -8.79
CA SER A 73 3.24 2.46 -8.91
C SER A 73 2.78 2.92 -7.53
N ILE A 74 2.58 4.22 -7.40
CA ILE A 74 1.96 4.83 -6.21
C ILE A 74 0.87 5.78 -6.65
N VAL A 75 -0.27 5.69 -5.97
CA VAL A 75 -1.40 6.60 -6.14
C VAL A 75 -1.60 7.35 -4.84
N LEU A 76 -1.77 8.66 -4.94
CA LEU A 76 -2.10 9.54 -3.83
C LEU A 76 -3.47 10.15 -4.06
N THR A 77 -4.27 10.20 -2.99
CA THR A 77 -5.56 10.88 -2.99
C THR A 77 -5.64 11.77 -1.76
N GLU A 78 -5.92 13.02 -1.98
CA GLU A 78 -6.10 13.96 -0.90
C GLU A 78 -7.54 13.96 -0.40
N ALA A 79 -7.71 14.00 0.92
CA ALA A 79 -8.99 14.28 1.57
C ALA A 79 -8.95 15.73 2.08
N SER A 80 -9.66 16.62 1.41
CA SER A 80 -9.78 18.02 1.80
C SER A 80 -11.23 18.40 2.07
N SER A 81 -11.43 19.23 3.10
CA SER A 81 -12.71 19.87 3.38
C SER A 81 -12.89 21.19 2.63
N SER A 82 -11.89 21.68 1.91
CA SER A 82 -11.96 22.92 1.14
C SER A 82 -12.78 22.74 -0.11
N THR A 83 -13.69 23.67 -0.37
CA THR A 83 -14.51 23.72 -1.59
C THR A 83 -14.00 24.76 -2.59
N THR A 84 -12.98 25.55 -2.23
CA THR A 84 -12.48 26.68 -3.04
C THR A 84 -11.05 26.52 -3.50
N ASN A 85 -10.29 25.61 -2.90
CA ASN A 85 -8.88 25.41 -3.18
C ASN A 85 -8.64 24.07 -3.84
N ILE A 86 -7.72 24.05 -4.79
CA ILE A 86 -7.25 22.85 -5.44
C ILE A 86 -5.91 22.45 -4.83
N PHE A 87 -5.81 21.21 -4.44
CA PHE A 87 -4.58 20.64 -3.92
C PHE A 87 -4.07 19.55 -4.86
N SER A 88 -2.79 19.40 -4.93
CA SER A 88 -2.14 18.34 -5.69
C SER A 88 -1.09 17.65 -4.82
N CYS A 89 -1.00 16.35 -4.93
CA CYS A 89 0.01 15.57 -4.24
C CYS A 89 1.03 15.06 -5.24
N THR A 90 2.30 15.14 -4.88
CA THR A 90 3.40 14.56 -5.66
C THR A 90 4.23 13.65 -4.79
N ILE A 91 4.92 12.71 -5.43
CA ILE A 91 5.84 11.80 -4.77
C ILE A 91 7.28 12.14 -5.15
N SER A 92 8.19 11.90 -4.24
CA SER A 92 9.63 11.97 -4.46
C SER A 92 10.34 10.88 -3.63
N ASN A 93 11.63 10.68 -3.87
CA ASN A 93 12.47 9.73 -3.12
C ASN A 93 11.86 8.32 -3.03
N LEU A 94 11.26 7.85 -4.12
CA LEU A 94 10.68 6.52 -4.18
C LEU A 94 11.78 5.45 -4.07
N SER A 95 11.57 4.53 -3.15
CA SER A 95 12.44 3.37 -2.92
C SER A 95 11.61 2.10 -2.68
N ALA A 96 12.27 0.98 -2.50
CA ALA A 96 11.59 -0.27 -2.14
C ALA A 96 10.96 -0.24 -0.74
N SER A 97 11.40 0.66 0.14
CA SER A 97 10.96 0.75 1.53
C SER A 97 10.03 1.92 1.84
N GLY A 98 9.87 2.86 0.90
CA GLY A 98 9.04 4.03 1.15
C GLY A 98 9.18 5.12 0.09
N PHE A 99 8.55 6.25 0.36
CA PHE A 99 8.57 7.44 -0.50
C PHE A 99 8.32 8.69 0.33
N SER A 100 8.51 9.86 -0.29
CA SER A 100 8.10 11.14 0.28
C SER A 100 6.91 11.68 -0.50
N ALA A 101 5.90 12.19 0.20
CA ALA A 101 4.75 12.84 -0.40
C ALA A 101 4.77 14.34 -0.09
N ILE A 102 4.51 15.14 -1.10
CA ILE A 102 4.40 16.60 -0.98
C ILE A 102 3.01 17.02 -1.44
N ARG A 103 2.35 17.82 -0.64
CA ARG A 103 1.08 18.44 -0.97
C ARG A 103 1.32 19.86 -1.47
N LEU A 104 0.82 20.16 -2.64
CA LEU A 104 0.88 21.47 -3.25
C LEU A 104 -0.50 22.12 -3.21
N TYR A 105 -0.52 23.40 -2.93
CA TYR A 105 -1.73 24.22 -2.86
C TYR A 105 -1.72 25.25 -3.98
N SER A 106 -2.84 25.37 -4.66
CA SER A 106 -3.06 26.44 -5.62
C SER A 106 -4.26 27.29 -5.20
N PRO A 107 -4.04 28.57 -4.93
CA PRO A 107 -4.53 29.58 -5.83
C PRO A 107 -3.39 30.51 -6.26
N GLY A 108 -2.79 30.23 -7.39
CA GLY A 108 -2.06 31.22 -8.18
C GLY A 108 -0.87 31.98 -7.59
N THR A 109 -0.52 31.82 -6.33
CA THR A 109 0.53 32.61 -5.66
C THR A 109 1.66 31.79 -5.05
N GLY A 110 1.83 30.53 -5.47
CA GLY A 110 3.02 29.75 -5.14
C GLY A 110 3.18 29.38 -3.67
N GLY A 111 2.09 29.23 -2.94
CA GLY A 111 2.13 28.75 -1.55
C GLY A 111 2.14 27.23 -1.49
N ILE A 112 3.09 26.67 -0.76
CA ILE A 112 3.00 25.27 -0.31
C ILE A 112 1.92 25.24 0.75
N GLY A 113 0.82 24.53 0.48
CA GLY A 113 -0.30 24.42 1.41
C GLY A 113 0.11 23.68 2.66
N LEU A 114 -0.15 24.32 3.74
CA LEU A 114 0.06 23.83 5.08
C LEU A 114 -1.28 23.41 5.63
N GLY A 115 -1.51 22.14 5.74
CA GLY A 115 -2.73 21.67 6.38
C GLY A 115 -2.55 20.25 6.88
N GLY A 116 -3.01 19.99 8.09
CA GLY A 116 -3.05 18.65 8.67
C GLY A 116 -4.10 17.74 8.02
N GLU A 117 -4.37 17.95 6.74
CA GLU A 117 -5.33 17.13 6.00
C GLU A 117 -4.67 15.83 5.56
N MET A 118 -5.49 14.80 5.49
CA MET A 118 -5.02 13.44 5.25
C MET A 118 -4.79 13.20 3.76
N ILE A 119 -3.72 12.50 3.47
CA ILE A 119 -3.44 11.92 2.15
C ILE A 119 -3.58 10.42 2.27
N PHE A 120 -4.47 9.84 1.49
CA PHE A 120 -4.55 8.40 1.32
C PHE A 120 -3.58 7.98 0.21
N TRP A 121 -2.86 6.91 0.44
CA TRP A 121 -1.93 6.39 -0.54
C TRP A 121 -2.13 4.90 -0.76
N MET A 122 -1.84 4.45 -1.96
CA MET A 122 -1.80 3.06 -2.35
C MET A 122 -0.55 2.82 -3.20
N ALA A 123 0.20 1.78 -2.87
CA ALA A 123 1.42 1.39 -3.56
C ALA A 123 1.30 -0.03 -4.08
N LEU A 124 1.78 -0.25 -5.27
CA LEU A 124 1.86 -1.54 -5.94
C LEU A 124 3.31 -1.86 -6.23
N GLY A 125 3.73 -3.09 -5.97
CA GLY A 125 5.09 -3.52 -6.22
C GLY A 125 5.27 -5.03 -6.18
N VAL A 126 6.47 -5.45 -6.34
CA VAL A 126 6.88 -6.85 -6.35
C VAL A 126 8.17 -7.06 -5.57
#